data_f941390acb26eda81baeb2402ac30f01
#
_entry.id   f941390acb26eda81baeb2402ac30f01
#
_cell.length_a   1.000
_cell.length_b   1.000
_cell.length_c   1.000
_cell.angle_alpha   90.00
_cell.angle_beta   90.00
_cell.angle_gamma   90.00
#
_symmetry.space_group_name_H-M   'P 1'
#
loop_
_entity.id
_entity.type
_entity.pdbx_description
1 polymer ?
#
loop_
_entity_poly.entity_id
_entity_poly.type
_entity_poly.pdbx_seq_one_letter_code
_entity_poly.pdbx_strand_id
1 'polypeptide(L)'
;MWSMDSAVWDSESRILVLGSMPSPKSRKAAFYYMHPQNRFWPVMQALFADPADPSDVTGDSLQSRRAFAMRHHIALWDVIASCDITGASDASIRNATPNDLTPLLRDAPIARIFTTGAKSAQLYRRLIEPRLAATGITIGMTPLPSTSPANASMRLPALIEAYRLAFQSAGALEMTDETVIGL
;
A
#
# COMPACT_ATOMS: atom_id res chain seq x y z
N MET A 1 5.66 -21.80 -7.61
CA MET A 1 6.14 -20.39 -7.63
C MET A 1 4.97 -19.52 -8.05
N TRP A 2 4.64 -18.51 -7.29
CA TRP A 2 3.56 -17.60 -7.62
C TRP A 2 4.14 -16.20 -7.87
N SER A 3 3.72 -15.54 -8.95
CA SER A 3 4.02 -14.14 -9.23
C SER A 3 2.73 -13.39 -9.54
N MET A 4 2.63 -12.15 -9.09
CA MET A 4 1.61 -11.21 -9.56
C MET A 4 2.31 -10.23 -10.49
N ASP A 5 2.11 -10.42 -11.78
CA ASP A 5 2.90 -9.74 -12.81
C ASP A 5 2.51 -8.28 -13.06
N SER A 6 1.58 -7.73 -12.28
CA SER A 6 1.12 -6.36 -12.55
C SER A 6 0.92 -5.53 -11.31
N ALA A 7 1.82 -4.58 -11.08
CA ALA A 7 1.56 -3.42 -10.27
C ALA A 7 0.33 -2.65 -10.79
N VAL A 8 -0.42 -2.03 -9.89
CA VAL A 8 -1.45 -1.06 -10.23
C VAL A 8 -0.84 0.32 -10.18
N TRP A 9 -0.67 0.97 -11.31
CA TRP A 9 -0.11 2.32 -11.40
C TRP A 9 -0.34 2.92 -12.79
N ASP A 10 -0.12 4.21 -12.91
CA ASP A 10 -0.04 4.98 -14.15
C ASP A 10 1.00 6.11 -14.02
N SER A 11 1.18 6.89 -15.08
CA SER A 11 2.13 8.02 -15.12
C SER A 11 1.76 9.17 -14.17
N GLU A 12 0.56 9.16 -13.58
CA GLU A 12 0.10 10.16 -12.62
C GLU A 12 0.16 9.70 -11.17
N SER A 13 0.57 8.45 -10.94
CA SER A 13 0.72 7.90 -9.59
C SER A 13 1.74 8.68 -8.77
N ARG A 14 1.38 9.03 -7.52
CA ARG A 14 2.18 9.90 -6.63
C ARG A 14 2.66 9.23 -5.37
N ILE A 15 1.95 8.21 -4.91
CA ILE A 15 2.37 7.37 -3.79
C ILE A 15 2.35 5.91 -4.20
N LEU A 16 3.27 5.14 -3.64
CA LEU A 16 3.34 3.68 -3.84
C LEU A 16 3.12 2.98 -2.51
N VAL A 17 2.11 2.13 -2.44
CA VAL A 17 1.83 1.30 -1.26
C VAL A 17 2.22 -0.14 -1.55
N LEU A 18 3.09 -0.70 -0.72
CA LEU A 18 3.64 -2.04 -0.88
C LEU A 18 3.16 -2.97 0.24
N GLY A 19 2.55 -4.09 -0.14
CA GLY A 19 2.41 -5.24 0.74
C GLY A 19 3.71 -6.05 0.82
N SER A 20 3.76 -7.05 1.69
CA SER A 20 4.85 -8.04 1.69
C SER A 20 4.70 -8.99 0.51
N MET A 21 3.54 -9.63 0.47
CA MET A 21 3.08 -10.58 -0.52
C MET A 21 1.56 -10.71 -0.41
N PRO A 22 0.82 -10.89 -1.51
CA PRO A 22 -0.62 -11.00 -1.45
C PRO A 22 -1.07 -12.24 -0.68
N SER A 23 -2.14 -12.09 0.11
CA SER A 23 -2.81 -13.21 0.77
C SER A 23 -3.31 -14.25 -0.26
N PRO A 24 -3.58 -15.51 0.15
CA PRO A 24 -4.17 -16.51 -0.76
C PRO A 24 -5.47 -16.04 -1.44
N LYS A 25 -6.30 -15.26 -0.74
CA LYS A 25 -7.53 -14.68 -1.32
C LYS A 25 -7.23 -13.56 -2.31
N SER A 26 -6.27 -12.70 -2.04
CA SER A 26 -5.81 -11.68 -2.98
C SER A 26 -5.19 -12.31 -4.23
N ARG A 27 -4.41 -13.38 -4.07
CA ARG A 27 -3.85 -14.16 -5.17
C ARG A 27 -4.94 -14.78 -6.06
N LYS A 28 -5.98 -15.38 -5.44
CA LYS A 28 -7.12 -15.95 -6.17
C LYS A 28 -7.92 -14.87 -6.91
N ALA A 29 -8.05 -13.69 -6.34
CA ALA A 29 -8.73 -12.55 -6.95
C ALA A 29 -7.85 -11.80 -7.97
N ALA A 30 -6.55 -12.12 -8.03
CA ALA A 30 -5.55 -11.41 -8.84
C ALA A 30 -5.50 -9.89 -8.55
N PHE A 31 -5.76 -9.49 -7.29
CA PHE A 31 -5.75 -8.09 -6.88
C PHE A 31 -5.41 -7.90 -5.40
N TYR A 32 -5.04 -6.67 -5.01
CA TYR A 32 -4.51 -6.30 -3.70
C TYR A 32 -5.60 -6.20 -2.64
N TYR A 33 -5.30 -6.68 -1.43
CA TYR A 33 -6.13 -6.54 -0.22
C TYR A 33 -7.57 -7.03 -0.38
N MET A 34 -7.78 -8.12 -1.16
CA MET A 34 -9.11 -8.67 -1.47
C MET A 34 -9.69 -9.60 -0.40
N HIS A 35 -8.98 -9.84 0.70
CA HIS A 35 -9.58 -10.58 1.82
C HIS A 35 -10.75 -9.77 2.40
N PRO A 36 -11.96 -10.35 2.58
CA PRO A 36 -13.16 -9.61 2.99
C PRO A 36 -13.02 -8.82 4.30
N GLN A 37 -12.19 -9.32 5.21
CA GLN A 37 -11.92 -8.68 6.50
C GLN A 37 -10.67 -7.78 6.47
N ASN A 38 -10.02 -7.60 5.33
CA ASN A 38 -8.91 -6.67 5.22
C ASN A 38 -9.44 -5.23 5.26
N ARG A 39 -8.83 -4.41 6.09
CA ARG A 39 -9.27 -3.03 6.36
C ARG A 39 -8.61 -2.00 5.46
N PHE A 40 -7.79 -2.41 4.49
CA PHE A 40 -7.08 -1.49 3.59
C PHE A 40 -8.06 -0.59 2.83
N TRP A 41 -9.01 -1.18 2.12
CA TRP A 41 -9.96 -0.40 1.32
C TRP A 41 -10.87 0.50 2.16
N PRO A 42 -11.42 0.07 3.31
CA PRO A 42 -12.07 0.98 4.25
C PRO A 42 -11.21 2.15 4.72
N VAL A 43 -9.91 1.93 4.97
CA VAL A 43 -8.97 3.01 5.33
C VAL A 43 -8.78 3.97 4.15
N MET A 44 -8.54 3.47 2.94
CA MET A 44 -8.38 4.30 1.74
C MET A 44 -9.64 5.11 1.45
N GLN A 45 -10.82 4.50 1.57
CA GLN A 45 -12.11 5.19 1.44
C GLN A 45 -12.21 6.37 2.41
N ALA A 46 -11.89 6.14 3.68
CA ALA A 46 -11.99 7.16 4.72
C ALA A 46 -11.04 8.34 4.54
N LEU A 47 -9.91 8.12 3.86
CA LEU A 47 -8.84 9.13 3.73
C LEU A 47 -8.85 9.87 2.40
N PHE A 48 -9.26 9.22 1.32
CA PHE A 48 -9.10 9.76 -0.03
C PHE A 48 -10.42 10.06 -0.74
N ALA A 49 -11.54 9.41 -0.37
CA ALA A 49 -12.81 9.67 -1.03
C ALA A 49 -13.23 11.13 -0.87
N ASP A 50 -13.70 11.74 -1.97
CA ASP A 50 -14.28 13.08 -1.93
C ASP A 50 -15.64 13.04 -1.23
N PRO A 51 -15.79 13.72 -0.08
CA PRO A 51 -17.09 13.75 0.62
C PRO A 51 -18.22 14.39 -0.20
N ALA A 52 -17.88 15.20 -1.18
CA ALA A 52 -18.84 15.87 -2.06
C ALA A 52 -19.30 14.99 -3.23
N ASP A 53 -18.60 13.89 -3.50
CA ASP A 53 -18.93 12.95 -4.56
C ASP A 53 -19.34 11.57 -3.99
N PRO A 54 -20.66 11.29 -3.87
CA PRO A 54 -21.13 9.99 -3.38
C PRO A 54 -20.71 8.79 -4.25
N SER A 55 -20.26 9.01 -5.47
CA SER A 55 -19.77 7.96 -6.38
C SER A 55 -18.28 7.64 -6.16
N ASP A 56 -17.57 8.47 -5.40
CA ASP A 56 -16.15 8.25 -5.10
C ASP A 56 -15.96 7.22 -3.98
N VAL A 57 -16.18 5.97 -4.34
CA VAL A 57 -16.15 4.83 -3.43
C VAL A 57 -15.18 3.75 -3.91
N THR A 58 -14.60 3.00 -2.98
CA THR A 58 -13.73 1.88 -3.31
C THR A 58 -14.49 0.70 -3.91
N GLY A 59 -15.77 0.53 -3.54
CA GLY A 59 -16.57 -0.63 -3.95
C GLY A 59 -15.98 -1.97 -3.51
N ASP A 60 -16.53 -3.06 -4.04
CA ASP A 60 -16.14 -4.43 -3.68
C ASP A 60 -15.49 -5.21 -4.82
N SER A 61 -15.53 -4.69 -6.04
CA SER A 61 -14.93 -5.33 -7.21
C SER A 61 -13.49 -4.91 -7.44
N LEU A 62 -12.73 -5.75 -8.14
CA LEU A 62 -11.39 -5.41 -8.63
C LEU A 62 -11.41 -4.11 -9.44
N GLN A 63 -12.38 -3.98 -10.35
CA GLN A 63 -12.49 -2.83 -11.25
C GLN A 63 -12.74 -1.53 -10.47
N SER A 64 -13.65 -1.55 -9.49
CA SER A 64 -13.96 -0.37 -8.68
C SER A 64 -12.77 0.05 -7.81
N ARG A 65 -12.08 -0.91 -7.19
CA ARG A 65 -10.90 -0.66 -6.36
C ARG A 65 -9.70 -0.15 -7.17
N ARG A 66 -9.50 -0.71 -8.37
CA ARG A 66 -8.49 -0.20 -9.29
C ARG A 66 -8.81 1.22 -9.73
N ALA A 67 -10.06 1.49 -10.12
CA ALA A 67 -10.49 2.83 -10.53
C ALA A 67 -10.33 3.85 -9.41
N PHE A 68 -10.66 3.49 -8.17
CA PHE A 68 -10.43 4.33 -7.00
C PHE A 68 -8.94 4.64 -6.80
N ALA A 69 -8.07 3.63 -6.80
CA ALA A 69 -6.63 3.83 -6.64
C ALA A 69 -6.05 4.76 -7.72
N MET A 70 -6.42 4.56 -8.99
CA MET A 70 -5.94 5.41 -10.08
C MET A 70 -6.45 6.84 -9.96
N ARG A 71 -7.73 7.05 -9.65
CA ARG A 71 -8.32 8.38 -9.45
C ARG A 71 -7.62 9.18 -8.35
N HIS A 72 -7.15 8.50 -7.31
CA HIS A 72 -6.44 9.11 -6.19
C HIS A 72 -4.90 9.01 -6.30
N HIS A 73 -4.37 8.69 -7.47
CA HIS A 73 -2.94 8.63 -7.74
C HIS A 73 -2.16 7.66 -6.84
N ILE A 74 -2.81 6.57 -6.44
CA ILE A 74 -2.27 5.54 -5.56
C ILE A 74 -1.79 4.36 -6.38
N ALA A 75 -0.47 4.12 -6.40
CA ALA A 75 0.09 2.90 -6.94
C ALA A 75 0.10 1.79 -5.89
N LEU A 76 -0.17 0.56 -6.31
CA LEU A 76 -0.17 -0.63 -5.45
C LEU A 76 0.75 -1.70 -6.02
N TRP A 77 1.57 -2.28 -5.16
CA TRP A 77 2.36 -3.47 -5.48
C TRP A 77 2.73 -4.23 -4.21
N ASP A 78 3.65 -5.18 -4.35
CA ASP A 78 4.25 -5.94 -3.26
C ASP A 78 5.77 -5.82 -3.28
N VAL A 79 6.40 -6.00 -2.12
CA VAL A 79 7.87 -6.06 -2.01
C VAL A 79 8.40 -7.30 -2.73
N ILE A 80 7.70 -8.44 -2.63
CA ILE A 80 8.15 -9.74 -3.10
C ILE A 80 7.45 -10.10 -4.41
N ALA A 81 8.23 -10.43 -5.44
CA ALA A 81 7.76 -11.02 -6.69
C ALA A 81 7.49 -12.52 -6.53
N SER A 82 8.37 -13.24 -5.85
CA SER A 82 8.23 -14.67 -5.60
C SER A 82 8.92 -15.09 -4.31
N CYS A 83 8.42 -16.12 -3.67
CA CYS A 83 9.04 -16.72 -2.48
C CYS A 83 8.49 -18.11 -2.20
N ASP A 84 9.13 -18.80 -1.28
CA ASP A 84 8.58 -19.98 -0.63
C ASP A 84 7.81 -19.53 0.61
N ILE A 85 6.54 -19.93 0.72
CA ILE A 85 5.66 -19.57 1.84
C ILE A 85 4.77 -20.76 2.22
N THR A 86 4.57 -20.95 3.51
CA THR A 86 3.63 -21.94 4.05
C THR A 86 2.38 -21.25 4.54
N GLY A 87 1.24 -21.53 3.89
CA GLY A 87 -0.03 -20.90 4.23
C GLY A 87 -0.07 -19.41 3.91
N ALA A 88 -0.56 -18.58 4.85
CA ALA A 88 -0.67 -17.13 4.71
C ALA A 88 0.23 -16.37 5.70
N SER A 89 1.16 -17.07 6.37
CA SER A 89 2.00 -16.47 7.39
C SER A 89 3.23 -15.79 6.80
N ASP A 90 3.33 -14.48 6.94
CA ASP A 90 4.51 -13.69 6.58
C ASP A 90 5.80 -14.18 7.27
N ALA A 91 5.68 -14.79 8.44
CA ALA A 91 6.82 -15.36 9.17
C ALA A 91 7.45 -16.58 8.47
N SER A 92 6.69 -17.26 7.59
CA SER A 92 7.16 -18.42 6.84
C SER A 92 7.85 -18.09 5.53
N ILE A 93 7.94 -16.82 5.15
CA ILE A 93 8.57 -16.38 3.89
C ILE A 93 10.05 -16.75 3.88
N ARG A 94 10.47 -17.49 2.84
CA ARG A 94 11.85 -17.91 2.56
C ARG A 94 12.17 -17.68 1.09
N ASN A 95 13.45 -17.59 0.74
CA ASN A 95 13.94 -17.48 -0.64
C ASN A 95 13.23 -16.37 -1.44
N ALA A 96 13.01 -15.21 -0.79
CA ALA A 96 12.26 -14.12 -1.37
C ALA A 96 13.04 -13.41 -2.48
N THR A 97 12.43 -13.31 -3.66
CA THR A 97 12.89 -12.48 -4.77
C THR A 97 12.06 -11.21 -4.78
N PRO A 98 12.65 -10.01 -4.66
CA PRO A 98 11.89 -8.77 -4.69
C PRO A 98 11.42 -8.40 -6.08
N ASN A 99 10.36 -7.60 -6.15
CA ASN A 99 9.99 -6.87 -7.36
C ASN A 99 11.03 -5.80 -7.70
N ASP A 100 11.20 -5.53 -8.99
CA ASP A 100 11.98 -4.39 -9.46
C ASP A 100 11.08 -3.15 -9.57
N LEU A 101 11.25 -2.22 -8.64
CA LEU A 101 10.48 -0.98 -8.62
C LEU A 101 11.03 0.09 -9.57
N THR A 102 12.21 -0.12 -10.13
CA THR A 102 12.93 0.89 -10.92
C THR A 102 12.12 1.44 -12.10
N PRO A 103 11.45 0.61 -12.93
CA PRO A 103 10.65 1.13 -14.03
C PRO A 103 9.52 2.05 -13.54
N LEU A 104 8.75 1.60 -12.56
CA LEU A 104 7.64 2.37 -11.98
C LEU A 104 8.11 3.72 -11.41
N LEU A 105 9.22 3.72 -10.67
CA LEU A 105 9.77 4.93 -10.06
C LEU A 105 10.40 5.91 -11.06
N ARG A 106 10.72 5.47 -12.28
CA ARG A 106 11.19 6.34 -13.37
C ARG A 106 10.05 6.93 -14.17
N ASP A 107 8.95 6.18 -14.31
CA ASP A 107 7.87 6.52 -15.22
C ASP A 107 6.71 7.25 -14.50
N ALA A 108 6.63 7.18 -13.17
CA ALA A 108 5.63 7.87 -12.36
C ALA A 108 6.28 8.77 -11.29
N PRO A 109 5.70 9.95 -11.00
CA PRO A 109 6.23 10.90 -10.02
C PRO A 109 5.95 10.47 -8.58
N ILE A 110 6.37 9.27 -8.20
CA ILE A 110 6.19 8.74 -6.85
C ILE A 110 7.03 9.57 -5.86
N ALA A 111 6.36 10.28 -4.98
CA ALA A 111 7.01 11.11 -3.97
C ALA A 111 7.38 10.34 -2.69
N ARG A 112 6.64 9.26 -2.37
CA ARG A 112 6.83 8.48 -1.17
C ARG A 112 6.40 7.03 -1.37
N ILE A 113 7.14 6.11 -0.74
CA ILE A 113 6.76 4.70 -0.61
C ILE A 113 6.21 4.45 0.79
N PHE A 114 5.13 3.69 0.88
CA PHE A 114 4.54 3.19 2.12
C PHE A 114 4.56 1.67 2.12
N THR A 115 4.86 1.07 3.26
CA THR A 115 4.82 -0.39 3.41
C THR A 115 3.78 -0.78 4.45
N THR A 116 2.93 -1.76 4.15
CA THR A 116 1.86 -2.21 5.05
C THR A 116 2.32 -3.39 5.92
N GLY A 117 2.51 -3.12 7.21
CA GLY A 117 2.96 -4.09 8.20
C GLY A 117 4.49 -4.16 8.36
N ALA A 118 4.92 -4.63 9.53
CA ALA A 118 6.34 -4.68 9.90
C ALA A 118 7.18 -5.57 8.98
N LYS A 119 6.60 -6.68 8.50
CA LYS A 119 7.30 -7.61 7.59
C LYS A 119 7.58 -6.97 6.24
N SER A 120 6.61 -6.24 5.69
CA SER A 120 6.77 -5.49 4.45
C SER A 120 7.91 -4.47 4.56
N ALA A 121 7.92 -3.69 5.66
CA ALA A 121 8.98 -2.72 5.92
C ALA A 121 10.36 -3.38 6.05
N GLN A 122 10.46 -4.50 6.78
CA GLN A 122 11.69 -5.25 6.94
C GLN A 122 12.24 -5.77 5.60
N LEU A 123 11.35 -6.34 4.78
CA LEU A 123 11.72 -6.88 3.47
C LEU A 123 12.13 -5.77 2.50
N TYR A 124 11.42 -4.64 2.51
CA TYR A 124 11.76 -3.47 1.70
C TYR A 124 13.19 -2.99 2.01
N ARG A 125 13.52 -2.72 3.27
CA ARG A 125 14.85 -2.27 3.69
C ARG A 125 15.96 -3.26 3.31
N ARG A 126 15.66 -4.55 3.39
CA ARG A 126 16.64 -5.60 3.10
C ARG A 126 16.83 -5.85 1.61
N LEU A 127 15.76 -5.81 0.81
CA LEU A 127 15.77 -6.33 -0.55
C LEU A 127 15.61 -5.25 -1.63
N ILE A 128 14.89 -4.17 -1.35
CA ILE A 128 14.55 -3.12 -2.32
C ILE A 128 15.47 -1.91 -2.17
N GLU A 129 15.55 -1.36 -0.98
CA GLU A 129 16.27 -0.10 -0.71
C GLU A 129 17.73 -0.12 -1.20
N PRO A 130 18.54 -1.19 -0.96
CA PRO A 130 19.91 -1.24 -1.49
C PRO A 130 19.97 -1.29 -3.02
N ARG A 131 18.96 -1.90 -3.66
CA ARG A 131 18.88 -1.98 -5.13
C ARG A 131 18.55 -0.62 -5.74
N LEU A 132 17.61 0.11 -5.15
CA LEU A 132 17.27 1.46 -5.58
C LEU A 132 18.47 2.41 -5.42
N ALA A 133 19.15 2.34 -4.29
CA ALA A 133 20.37 3.12 -4.06
C ALA A 133 21.46 2.84 -5.13
N ALA A 134 21.64 1.58 -5.51
CA ALA A 134 22.58 1.20 -6.57
C ALA A 134 22.19 1.75 -7.96
N THR A 135 20.92 2.07 -8.20
CA THR A 135 20.43 2.72 -9.43
C THR A 135 20.39 4.24 -9.35
N GLY A 136 20.82 4.82 -8.22
CA GLY A 136 20.78 6.27 -7.98
C GLY A 136 19.40 6.82 -7.60
N ILE A 137 18.43 5.94 -7.33
CA ILE A 137 17.10 6.34 -6.87
C ILE A 137 17.10 6.45 -5.36
N THR A 138 16.79 7.65 -4.86
CA THR A 138 16.59 7.92 -3.43
C THR A 138 15.15 8.35 -3.21
N ILE A 139 14.39 7.55 -2.47
CA ILE A 139 13.00 7.83 -2.15
C ILE A 139 12.71 7.41 -0.72
N GLY A 140 11.97 8.25 0.03
CA GLY A 140 11.62 7.94 1.41
C GLY A 140 10.56 6.84 1.51
N MET A 141 10.72 5.95 2.49
CA MET A 141 9.74 4.93 2.83
C MET A 141 9.22 5.13 4.25
N THR A 142 7.90 5.06 4.40
CA THR A 142 7.20 5.16 5.69
C THR A 142 6.47 3.85 5.98
N PRO A 143 6.77 3.17 7.10
CA PRO A 143 6.05 1.97 7.50
C PRO A 143 4.67 2.34 8.05
N LEU A 144 3.65 1.56 7.65
CA LEU A 144 2.28 1.65 8.12
C LEU A 144 1.91 0.39 8.92
N PRO A 145 0.97 0.48 9.86
CA PRO A 145 0.41 -0.71 10.51
C PRO A 145 -0.25 -1.64 9.50
N SER A 146 -0.23 -2.95 9.77
CA SER A 146 -0.92 -3.92 8.94
C SER A 146 -2.43 -3.75 9.01
N THR A 147 -3.08 -3.75 7.83
CA THR A 147 -4.55 -3.77 7.70
C THR A 147 -5.15 -5.17 7.73
N SER A 148 -4.30 -6.21 7.78
CA SER A 148 -4.72 -7.60 7.86
C SER A 148 -5.59 -7.85 9.10
N PRO A 149 -6.62 -8.72 9.03
CA PRO A 149 -7.38 -9.13 10.20
C PRO A 149 -6.50 -9.79 11.28
N ALA A 150 -5.33 -10.32 10.93
CA ALA A 150 -4.35 -10.85 11.89
C ALA A 150 -3.80 -9.77 12.84
N ASN A 151 -3.83 -8.49 12.46
CA ASN A 151 -3.54 -7.37 13.35
C ASN A 151 -4.78 -7.01 14.18
N ALA A 152 -5.13 -7.84 15.13
CA ALA A 152 -6.29 -7.66 16.00
C ALA A 152 -6.13 -6.53 17.04
N SER A 153 -4.90 -6.08 17.30
CA SER A 153 -4.60 -5.03 18.27
C SER A 153 -5.07 -3.64 17.83
N MET A 154 -5.23 -3.40 16.52
CA MET A 154 -5.70 -2.13 15.99
C MET A 154 -7.08 -2.27 15.35
N ARG A 155 -8.03 -1.48 15.81
CA ARG A 155 -9.36 -1.35 15.19
C ARG A 155 -9.33 -0.35 14.03
N LEU A 156 -10.37 -0.36 13.19
CA LEU A 156 -10.45 0.50 12.02
C LEU A 156 -10.23 2.00 12.30
N PRO A 157 -10.83 2.62 13.33
CA PRO A 157 -10.56 4.05 13.61
C PRO A 157 -9.09 4.35 13.90
N ALA A 158 -8.42 3.48 14.66
CA ALA A 158 -7.00 3.63 14.97
C ALA A 158 -6.10 3.45 13.74
N LEU A 159 -6.47 2.54 12.82
CA LEU A 159 -5.80 2.40 11.54
C LEU A 159 -5.97 3.64 10.67
N ILE A 160 -7.19 4.17 10.56
CA ILE A 160 -7.47 5.39 9.79
C ILE A 160 -6.58 6.54 10.30
N GLU A 161 -6.51 6.74 11.62
CA GLU A 161 -5.72 7.82 12.20
C GLU A 161 -4.21 7.62 11.97
N ALA A 162 -3.69 6.41 12.16
CA ALA A 162 -2.28 6.12 11.92
C ALA A 162 -1.89 6.35 10.45
N TYR A 163 -2.74 5.95 9.51
CA TYR A 163 -2.53 6.18 8.08
C TYR A 163 -2.65 7.67 7.72
N ARG A 164 -3.64 8.38 8.28
CA ARG A 164 -3.80 9.82 8.10
C ARG A 164 -2.53 10.58 8.46
N LEU A 165 -2.01 10.36 9.66
CA LEU A 165 -0.79 11.01 10.13
C LEU A 165 0.41 10.71 9.24
N ALA A 166 0.57 9.47 8.80
CA ALA A 166 1.65 9.06 7.93
C ALA A 166 1.54 9.72 6.53
N PHE A 167 0.35 9.74 5.94
CA PHE A 167 0.13 10.37 4.63
C PHE A 167 0.27 11.89 4.69
N GLN A 168 -0.23 12.56 5.72
CA GLN A 168 -0.06 13.99 5.94
C GLN A 168 1.42 14.35 6.11
N SER A 169 2.14 13.63 6.97
CA SER A 169 3.58 13.83 7.18
C SER A 169 4.42 13.66 5.92
N ALA A 170 3.93 12.88 4.97
CA ALA A 170 4.58 12.63 3.69
C ALA A 170 4.09 13.57 2.57
N GLY A 171 3.16 14.50 2.86
CA GLY A 171 2.54 15.37 1.88
C GLY A 171 1.63 14.65 0.88
N ALA A 172 1.15 13.45 1.22
CA ALA A 172 0.26 12.65 0.38
C ALA A 172 -1.24 12.94 0.63
N LEU A 173 -1.54 13.61 1.74
CA LEU A 173 -2.85 14.18 2.07
C LEU A 173 -2.66 15.62 2.52
N GLU A 174 -3.65 16.46 2.21
CA GLU A 174 -3.67 17.83 2.74
C GLU A 174 -3.84 17.81 4.26
N MET A 175 -3.20 18.77 4.93
CA MET A 175 -3.43 19.03 6.36
C MET A 175 -4.83 19.60 6.49
N THR A 176 -5.75 18.87 7.06
CA THR A 176 -7.03 19.45 7.45
C THR A 176 -6.80 20.43 8.60
N ASP A 177 -7.11 21.70 8.38
CA ASP A 177 -7.10 22.75 9.39
C ASP A 177 -8.18 22.49 10.47
N GLU A 178 -7.98 21.53 11.32
CA GLU A 178 -8.77 21.35 12.55
C GLU A 178 -8.08 22.03 13.76
N THR A 179 -7.28 23.06 13.53
CA THR A 179 -6.61 23.79 14.63
C THR A 179 -6.97 25.27 14.65
N VAL A 180 -8.19 25.65 14.30
CA VAL A 180 -8.70 27.01 14.54
C VAL A 180 -10.14 26.97 15.07
N ILE A 181 -10.38 26.34 16.21
CA ILE A 181 -11.47 26.76 17.13
C ILE A 181 -11.01 26.40 18.55
N GLY A 182 -10.34 27.35 19.20
CA GLY A 182 -9.90 27.20 20.57
C GLY A 182 -9.30 28.49 21.12
N LEU A 183 -10.04 29.61 21.05
CA LEU A 183 -9.88 30.77 21.92
C LEU A 183 -11.26 31.22 22.38
#